data_6c22c82e6b274d75ae874e6697942e19
#
_entry.id   6c22c82e6b274d75ae874e6697942e19
#
_cell.length_a   1.000
_cell.length_b   1.000
_cell.length_c   1.000
_cell.angle_alpha   90.00
_cell.angle_beta   90.00
_cell.angle_gamma   90.00
#
_symmetry.space_group_name_H-M   'P 1'
#
loop_
_entity.id
_entity.type
_entity.pdbx_description
1 polymer ?
#
loop_
_entity_poly.entity_id
_entity_poly.type
_entity_poly.pdbx_seq_one_letter_code
_entity_poly.pdbx_strand_id
1 'polypeptide(L)'
;MRFISTKFHGVLDYLSGVLFIASPWLFHFNEIEPASWVMIIIGLMIILLSALTNYEGGLIRKVAMTTHLTMDLIAGLFLAASPWLLGFADQVYLPHLILGIFEMGAGLFTSRHAFEHDTNKLGSPLDH
;
A
#
# COMPACT_ATOMS: atom_id res chain seq x y z
N MET A 1 -16.92 5.05 1.82
CA MET A 1 -17.28 3.77 2.43
C MET A 1 -16.06 2.85 2.50
N ARG A 2 -15.81 2.30 3.68
CA ARG A 2 -14.61 1.47 3.88
C ARG A 2 -15.02 0.02 4.04
N PHE A 3 -14.90 -0.75 2.98
CA PHE A 3 -15.38 -2.13 2.92
C PHE A 3 -14.26 -3.19 2.92
N ILE A 4 -13.00 -2.78 2.79
CA ILE A 4 -11.87 -3.71 2.83
C ILE A 4 -11.45 -3.89 4.30
N SER A 5 -11.39 -5.14 4.76
CA SER A 5 -10.92 -5.42 6.12
C SER A 5 -9.42 -5.16 6.23
N THR A 6 -8.95 -4.83 7.43
CA THR A 6 -7.52 -4.64 7.67
C THR A 6 -6.73 -5.91 7.40
N LYS A 7 -7.30 -7.07 7.70
CA LYS A 7 -6.65 -8.36 7.43
C LYS A 7 -6.45 -8.59 5.93
N PHE A 8 -7.49 -8.31 5.13
CA PHE A 8 -7.39 -8.43 3.67
C PHE A 8 -6.42 -7.40 3.12
N HIS A 9 -6.44 -6.18 3.66
CA HIS A 9 -5.49 -5.13 3.27
C HIS A 9 -4.04 -5.59 3.46
N GLY A 10 -3.75 -6.28 4.57
CA GLY A 10 -2.42 -6.83 4.81
C GLY A 10 -1.97 -7.79 3.73
N VAL A 11 -2.87 -8.66 3.27
CA VAL A 11 -2.57 -9.57 2.16
C VAL A 11 -2.24 -8.75 0.90
N LEU A 12 -3.07 -7.73 0.60
CA LEU A 12 -2.84 -6.86 -0.55
C LEU A 12 -1.50 -6.15 -0.46
N ASP A 13 -1.12 -5.66 0.72
CA ASP A 13 0.13 -4.93 0.91
C ASP A 13 1.35 -5.80 0.62
N TYR A 14 1.40 -7.00 1.21
CA TYR A 14 2.55 -7.87 0.99
C TYR A 14 2.64 -8.32 -0.45
N LEU A 15 1.51 -8.66 -1.08
CA LEU A 15 1.49 -9.06 -2.49
C LEU A 15 1.83 -7.88 -3.40
N SER A 16 1.25 -6.70 -3.16
CA SER A 16 1.51 -5.54 -4.00
C SER A 16 2.93 -5.03 -3.84
N GLY A 17 3.47 -5.08 -2.62
CA GLY A 17 4.87 -4.71 -2.40
C GLY A 17 5.84 -5.55 -3.22
N VAL A 18 5.63 -6.87 -3.23
CA VAL A 18 6.42 -7.78 -4.08
C VAL A 18 6.21 -7.47 -5.56
N LEU A 19 4.96 -7.24 -5.96
CA LEU A 19 4.64 -6.90 -7.35
C LEU A 19 5.33 -5.59 -7.76
N PHE A 20 5.31 -4.57 -6.92
CA PHE A 20 5.95 -3.29 -7.22
C PHE A 20 7.46 -3.47 -7.41
N ILE A 21 8.10 -4.23 -6.53
CA ILE A 21 9.53 -4.50 -6.64
C ILE A 21 9.86 -5.22 -7.95
N ALA A 22 9.02 -6.15 -8.37
CA ALA A 22 9.23 -6.93 -9.59
C ALA A 22 8.79 -6.20 -10.85
N SER A 23 7.97 -5.16 -10.74
CA SER A 23 7.31 -4.52 -11.88
C SER A 23 8.25 -3.95 -12.95
N PRO A 24 9.45 -3.40 -12.62
CA PRO A 24 10.34 -2.94 -13.68
C PRO A 24 10.66 -4.01 -14.72
N TRP A 25 10.82 -5.26 -14.28
CA TRP A 25 11.12 -6.37 -15.18
C TRP A 25 9.86 -6.96 -15.78
N LEU A 26 8.78 -7.04 -15.02
CA LEU A 26 7.51 -7.56 -15.51
C LEU A 26 6.90 -6.69 -16.62
N PHE A 27 7.02 -5.39 -16.49
CA PHE A 27 6.44 -4.43 -17.44
C PHE A 27 7.49 -3.76 -18.32
N HIS A 28 8.71 -4.29 -18.34
CA HIS A 28 9.79 -3.91 -19.26
C HIS A 28 10.19 -2.43 -19.19
N PHE A 29 10.27 -1.87 -17.99
CA PHE A 29 10.83 -0.54 -17.81
C PHE A 29 12.09 -0.50 -16.93
N ASN A 30 12.73 -1.65 -16.77
CA ASN A 30 13.89 -1.78 -15.87
C ASN A 30 15.09 -0.93 -16.30
N GLU A 31 15.15 -0.49 -17.54
CA GLU A 31 16.24 0.37 -18.01
C GLU A 31 15.94 1.85 -17.83
N ILE A 32 14.75 2.22 -17.42
CA ILE A 32 14.38 3.60 -17.12
C ILE A 32 14.59 3.82 -15.62
N GLU A 33 15.74 4.38 -15.27
CA GLU A 33 16.18 4.44 -13.87
C GLU A 33 15.16 5.08 -12.92
N PRO A 34 14.67 6.30 -13.16
CA PRO A 34 13.73 6.89 -12.20
C PRO A 34 12.42 6.11 -12.09
N ALA A 35 11.94 5.54 -13.20
CA ALA A 35 10.74 4.72 -13.19
C ALA A 35 10.92 3.46 -12.34
N SER A 36 12.07 2.81 -12.47
CA SER A 36 12.40 1.58 -11.75
C SER A 36 12.57 1.85 -10.26
N TRP A 37 13.37 2.85 -9.90
CA TRP A 37 13.69 3.11 -8.51
C TRP A 37 12.49 3.60 -7.70
N VAL A 38 11.63 4.45 -8.26
CA VAL A 38 10.44 4.90 -7.52
C VAL A 38 9.54 3.71 -7.20
N MET A 39 9.35 2.80 -8.15
CA MET A 39 8.50 1.63 -7.95
C MET A 39 9.08 0.67 -6.91
N ILE A 40 10.39 0.40 -6.99
CA ILE A 40 11.07 -0.49 -6.05
C ILE A 40 11.03 0.10 -4.64
N ILE A 41 11.32 1.38 -4.49
CA ILE A 41 11.33 2.04 -3.18
C ILE A 41 9.93 2.02 -2.56
N ILE A 42 8.90 2.36 -3.33
CA ILE A 42 7.53 2.35 -2.83
C ILE A 42 7.13 0.92 -2.42
N GLY A 43 7.49 -0.09 -3.21
CA GLY A 43 7.22 -1.48 -2.86
C GLY A 43 7.87 -1.91 -1.56
N LEU A 44 9.14 -1.54 -1.37
CA LEU A 44 9.84 -1.81 -0.12
C LEU A 44 9.20 -1.09 1.06
N MET A 45 8.81 0.17 0.88
CA MET A 45 8.13 0.95 1.91
C MET A 45 6.80 0.32 2.32
N ILE A 46 6.02 -0.17 1.35
CA ILE A 46 4.74 -0.83 1.63
C ILE A 46 4.95 -2.05 2.51
N ILE A 47 5.91 -2.90 2.16
CA ILE A 47 6.20 -4.10 2.93
C ILE A 47 6.67 -3.74 4.35
N LEU A 48 7.61 -2.81 4.45
CA LEU A 48 8.15 -2.39 5.73
C LEU A 48 7.08 -1.75 6.61
N LEU A 49 6.29 -0.85 6.05
CA LEU A 49 5.22 -0.18 6.77
C LEU A 49 4.18 -1.19 7.27
N SER A 50 3.83 -2.17 6.43
CA SER A 50 2.91 -3.23 6.81
C SER A 50 3.44 -4.04 7.98
N ALA A 51 4.72 -4.39 7.94
CA ALA A 51 5.35 -5.15 9.02
C ALA A 51 5.38 -4.36 10.34
N LEU A 52 5.42 -3.04 10.27
CA LEU A 52 5.50 -2.17 11.46
C LEU A 52 4.16 -1.67 11.97
N THR A 53 3.07 -1.99 11.29
CA THR A 53 1.74 -1.46 11.64
C THR A 53 1.02 -2.37 12.63
N ASN A 54 0.26 -1.75 13.51
CA ASN A 54 -0.54 -2.47 14.51
C ASN A 54 -1.86 -2.94 13.90
N TYR A 55 -1.81 -4.07 13.24
CA TYR A 55 -2.97 -4.75 12.66
C TYR A 55 -2.63 -6.23 12.46
N GLU A 56 -3.54 -7.00 11.86
CA GLU A 56 -3.40 -8.47 11.74
C GLU A 56 -2.14 -8.89 10.98
N GLY A 57 -1.72 -8.10 9.98
CA GLY A 57 -0.52 -8.39 9.19
C GLY A 57 0.77 -7.86 9.76
N GLY A 58 0.73 -7.16 10.89
CA GLY A 58 1.93 -6.54 11.47
C GLY A 58 2.81 -7.51 12.24
N LEU A 59 4.12 -7.37 12.11
CA LEU A 59 5.11 -8.14 12.85
C LEU A 59 5.57 -7.38 14.10
N ILE A 60 5.86 -6.09 13.94
CA ILE A 60 6.21 -5.19 15.04
C ILE A 60 5.15 -4.09 15.04
N ARG A 61 4.22 -4.17 15.95
CA ARG A 61 2.98 -3.39 15.90
C ARG A 61 3.13 -2.03 16.57
N LYS A 62 3.83 -1.10 15.92
CA LYS A 62 4.11 0.23 16.47
C LYS A 62 3.40 1.36 15.74
N VAL A 63 3.09 1.22 14.46
CA VAL A 63 2.42 2.25 13.68
C VAL A 63 0.91 2.04 13.73
N ALA A 64 0.15 3.10 14.01
CA ALA A 64 -1.31 3.02 14.02
C ALA A 64 -1.84 2.72 12.62
N MET A 65 -2.92 1.93 12.52
CA MET A 65 -3.51 1.60 11.23
C MET A 65 -3.99 2.85 10.48
N THR A 66 -4.51 3.84 11.18
CA THR A 66 -4.92 5.10 10.56
C THR A 66 -3.75 5.83 9.91
N THR A 67 -2.59 5.83 10.56
CA THR A 67 -1.35 6.39 9.99
C THR A 67 -0.91 5.62 8.76
N HIS A 68 -0.95 4.30 8.83
CA HIS A 68 -0.62 3.41 7.70
C HIS A 68 -1.48 3.75 6.48
N LEU A 69 -2.81 3.82 6.65
CA LEU A 69 -3.73 4.10 5.55
C LEU A 69 -3.49 5.50 4.95
N THR A 70 -3.15 6.48 5.78
CA THR A 70 -2.81 7.81 5.31
C THR A 70 -1.53 7.77 4.46
N MET A 71 -0.54 7.00 4.88
CA MET A 71 0.71 6.85 4.14
C MET A 71 0.49 6.13 2.81
N ASP A 72 -0.41 5.13 2.78
CA ASP A 72 -0.80 4.46 1.53
C ASP A 72 -1.41 5.45 0.55
N LEU A 73 -2.28 6.32 1.03
CA LEU A 73 -2.91 7.34 0.20
C LEU A 73 -1.86 8.29 -0.38
N ILE A 74 -0.95 8.78 0.45
CA ILE A 74 0.11 9.71 0.02
C ILE A 74 1.07 9.02 -0.94
N ALA A 75 1.51 7.80 -0.60
CA ALA A 75 2.43 7.03 -1.44
C ALA A 75 1.80 6.69 -2.79
N GLY A 76 0.52 6.31 -2.78
CA GLY A 76 -0.21 6.01 -4.01
C GLY A 76 -0.35 7.23 -4.90
N LEU A 77 -0.67 8.38 -4.32
CA LEU A 77 -0.77 9.64 -5.05
C LEU A 77 0.58 10.01 -5.68
N PHE A 78 1.66 9.92 -4.89
CA PHE A 78 3.00 10.21 -5.38
C PHE A 78 3.38 9.25 -6.52
N LEU A 79 3.12 7.95 -6.34
CA LEU A 79 3.44 6.95 -7.36
C LEU A 79 2.67 7.20 -8.65
N ALA A 80 1.37 7.49 -8.55
CA ALA A 80 0.53 7.76 -9.72
C ALA A 80 1.02 9.00 -10.49
N ALA A 81 1.49 10.02 -9.78
CA ALA A 81 1.98 11.27 -10.38
C ALA A 81 3.45 11.20 -10.79
N SER A 82 4.19 10.20 -10.32
CA SER A 82 5.65 10.14 -10.47
C SER A 82 6.15 10.20 -11.91
N PRO A 83 5.47 9.62 -12.94
CA PRO A 83 5.95 9.75 -14.30
C PRO A 83 6.13 11.22 -14.75
N TRP A 84 5.22 12.06 -14.33
CA TRP A 84 5.27 13.49 -14.69
C TRP A 84 6.17 14.28 -13.74
N LEU A 85 6.13 13.97 -12.45
CA LEU A 85 6.96 14.63 -11.46
C LEU A 85 8.45 14.35 -11.67
N LEU A 86 8.80 13.13 -12.05
CA LEU A 86 10.19 12.71 -12.24
C LEU A 86 10.63 12.70 -13.71
N GLY A 87 9.73 13.12 -14.61
CA GLY A 87 10.08 13.37 -15.98
C GLY A 87 10.25 12.16 -16.88
N PHE A 88 9.61 11.03 -16.57
CA PHE A 88 9.71 9.84 -17.43
C PHE A 88 8.39 9.45 -18.10
N ALA A 89 7.37 10.31 -18.04
CA ALA A 89 6.04 9.97 -18.57
C ALA A 89 6.01 9.68 -20.06
N ASP A 90 6.90 10.28 -20.83
CA ASP A 90 7.01 10.04 -22.27
C ASP A 90 7.57 8.64 -22.58
N GLN A 91 8.17 7.99 -21.62
CA GLN A 91 8.73 6.64 -21.78
C GLN A 91 7.81 5.58 -21.18
N VAL A 92 7.27 5.83 -19.98
CA VAL A 92 6.38 4.90 -19.31
C VAL A 92 5.54 5.67 -18.28
N TYR A 93 4.25 5.37 -18.20
CA TYR A 93 3.40 5.96 -17.16
C TYR A 93 2.29 5.03 -16.66
N LEU A 94 1.81 4.09 -17.49
CA LEU A 94 0.65 3.25 -17.13
C LEU A 94 0.86 2.40 -15.87
N PRO A 95 1.98 1.68 -15.70
CA PRO A 95 2.14 0.90 -14.48
C PRO A 95 2.09 1.77 -13.23
N HIS A 96 2.76 2.90 -13.24
CA HIS A 96 2.81 3.83 -12.11
C HIS A 96 1.45 4.44 -11.82
N LEU A 97 0.76 4.86 -12.86
CA LEU A 97 -0.57 5.45 -12.71
C LEU A 97 -1.56 4.44 -12.15
N ILE A 98 -1.62 3.25 -12.73
CA ILE A 98 -2.58 2.22 -12.34
C ILE A 98 -2.28 1.69 -10.93
N LEU A 99 -1.03 1.36 -10.65
CA LEU A 99 -0.64 0.83 -9.34
C LEU A 99 -0.73 1.89 -8.25
N GLY A 100 -0.44 3.14 -8.59
CA GLY A 100 -0.62 4.25 -7.66
C GLY A 100 -2.09 4.47 -7.30
N ILE A 101 -2.98 4.43 -8.29
CA ILE A 101 -4.43 4.53 -8.04
C ILE A 101 -4.92 3.35 -7.20
N PHE A 102 -4.42 2.15 -7.46
CA PHE A 102 -4.73 0.97 -6.66
C PHE A 102 -4.34 1.18 -5.20
N GLU A 103 -3.15 1.70 -4.96
CA GLU A 103 -2.66 1.96 -3.59
C GLU A 103 -3.50 3.02 -2.90
N MET A 104 -3.87 4.09 -3.60
CA MET A 104 -4.77 5.11 -3.08
C MET A 104 -6.11 4.50 -2.68
N GLY A 105 -6.67 3.67 -3.54
CA GLY A 105 -7.93 2.97 -3.28
C GLY A 105 -7.85 2.09 -2.04
N ALA A 106 -6.76 1.36 -1.89
CA ALA A 106 -6.55 0.53 -0.72
C ALA A 106 -6.55 1.37 0.56
N GLY A 107 -5.87 2.52 0.55
CA GLY A 107 -5.86 3.43 1.70
C GLY A 107 -7.22 4.04 2.01
N LEU A 108 -8.00 4.37 0.97
CA LEU A 108 -9.30 5.01 1.14
C LEU A 108 -10.41 4.05 1.56
N PHE A 109 -10.37 2.80 1.07
CA PHE A 109 -11.49 1.87 1.23
C PHE A 109 -11.26 0.80 2.30
N THR A 110 -10.13 0.83 2.99
CA THR A 110 -9.86 -0.10 4.08
C THR A 110 -10.39 0.45 5.40
N SER A 111 -10.94 -0.43 6.23
CA SER A 111 -11.40 -0.08 7.57
C SER A 111 -10.24 0.52 8.40
N ARG A 112 -10.55 1.55 9.18
CA ARG A 112 -9.56 2.21 10.05
C ARG A 112 -9.31 1.43 11.34
N HIS A 113 -10.14 0.45 11.64
CA HIS A 113 -10.11 -0.28 12.91
C HIS A 113 -9.63 -1.70 12.70
N ALA A 114 -8.39 -1.96 13.12
CA ALA A 114 -7.82 -3.30 13.08
C ALA A 114 -8.47 -4.19 14.14
N PHE A 115 -8.43 -5.50 13.94
CA PHE A 115 -8.95 -6.51 14.86
C PHE A 115 -10.45 -6.45 15.11
N GLU A 116 -11.18 -5.69 14.31
CA GLU A 116 -12.62 -5.50 14.48
C GLU A 116 -13.39 -6.83 14.38
N HIS A 117 -12.91 -7.71 13.53
CA HIS A 117 -13.54 -9.01 13.34
C HIS A 117 -13.42 -9.91 14.59
N ASP A 118 -12.35 -9.77 15.34
CA ASP A 118 -12.12 -10.59 16.52
C ASP A 118 -12.98 -10.16 17.69
N THR A 119 -13.24 -8.86 17.81
CA THR A 119 -14.12 -8.35 18.86
C THR A 119 -15.57 -8.83 18.68
N ASN A 120 -16.01 -8.90 17.42
CA ASN A 120 -17.36 -9.41 17.13
C ASN A 120 -17.52 -10.88 17.45
N LYS A 121 -16.45 -11.65 17.33
CA LYS A 121 -16.49 -13.08 17.67
C LYS A 121 -16.46 -13.34 19.16
N LEU A 122 -15.82 -12.46 19.91
CA LEU A 122 -15.69 -12.61 21.34
C LEU A 122 -16.86 -11.99 22.10
N GLY A 123 -17.75 -11.37 21.39
CA GLY A 123 -18.89 -10.84 22.03
C GLY A 123 -18.64 -9.72 22.88
N SER A 124 -18.31 -8.86 23.02
CA SER A 124 -18.22 -7.84 23.76
C SER A 124 -17.93 -7.09 24.29
N PRO A 125 -17.58 -6.52 24.34
CA PRO A 125 -17.22 -5.69 24.78
C PRO A 125 -17.34 -4.92 25.59
N LEU A 126 -17.31 -4.67 26.05
CA LEU A 126 -17.30 -3.95 26.88
C LEU A 126 -16.92 -2.80 26.61
N ASP A 127 -16.73 -2.68 25.85
CA ASP A 127 -16.66 -1.76 25.66
C ASP A 127 -16.19 -0.86 26.10
N HIS A 128 -15.84 -0.53 26.10
CA HIS A 128 -15.32 0.43 26.44
C HIS A 128 -14.39 0.94 25.83
#